data_1429b48f2d04215a4c61a938a8505ab0
#
_entry.id   1429b48f2d04215a4c61a938a8505ab0
#
_cell.length_a   1.000
_cell.length_b   1.000
_cell.length_c   1.000
_cell.angle_alpha   90.00
_cell.angle_beta   90.00
_cell.angle_gamma   90.00
#
_symmetry.space_group_name_H-M   'P 1'
#
loop_
_entity.id
_entity.type
_entity.pdbx_description
1 polymer ?
#
loop_
_entity_poly.entity_id
_entity_poly.type
_entity_poly.pdbx_seq_one_letter_code
_entity_poly.pdbx_strand_id
1 'polypeptide(L)'
;MAASRFPEKIVSGGQTGVDRAALDAALALGIPCGGWCPKGRKAEDGAIPERYPVAETESAAYEERTRLNVGDADATLILASGPLYGGTGLTAETAEAEGRPLLVADPFSAPDPKTVADWLAEHRARVLNVAGPRESTQPGIYRAAADFLAQVLALTRRPS
;
A
#
# COMPACT_ATOMS: atom_id res chain seq x y z
N MET A 1 27.52 -3.68 5.82
CA MET A 1 26.25 -4.34 6.11
C MET A 1 25.30 -4.25 4.92
N ALA A 2 24.56 -5.31 4.68
CA ALA A 2 23.56 -5.29 3.62
C ALA A 2 22.41 -4.35 3.99
N ALA A 3 21.85 -3.66 3.01
CA ALA A 3 20.65 -2.86 3.20
C ALA A 3 19.49 -3.77 3.61
N SER A 4 18.54 -3.22 4.36
CA SER A 4 17.30 -3.92 4.65
C SER A 4 16.58 -4.23 3.34
N ARG A 5 16.01 -5.43 3.23
CA ARG A 5 15.22 -5.83 2.07
C ARG A 5 13.74 -5.93 2.38
N PHE A 6 13.32 -5.22 3.39
CA PHE A 6 11.89 -5.12 3.70
C PHE A 6 11.25 -3.98 2.89
N PRO A 7 10.07 -4.20 2.31
CA PRO A 7 9.33 -5.44 2.33
C PRO A 7 9.83 -6.46 1.29
N GLU A 8 9.50 -7.72 1.52
CA GLU A 8 9.74 -8.79 0.55
C GLU A 8 8.56 -8.94 -0.40
N LYS A 9 7.38 -8.47 0.03
CA LYS A 9 6.15 -8.50 -0.76
C LYS A 9 5.29 -7.27 -0.43
N ILE A 10 4.64 -6.72 -1.45
CA ILE A 10 3.69 -5.62 -1.28
C ILE A 10 2.30 -6.11 -1.64
N VAL A 11 1.31 -5.81 -0.79
CA VAL A 11 -0.09 -6.08 -1.08
C VAL A 11 -0.89 -4.79 -1.09
N SER A 12 -1.94 -4.74 -1.89
CA SER A 12 -2.86 -3.61 -1.93
C SER A 12 -4.20 -4.06 -2.52
N GLY A 13 -5.17 -3.15 -2.50
CA GLY A 13 -6.52 -3.46 -2.96
C GLY A 13 -6.79 -3.22 -4.44
N GLY A 14 -5.82 -2.71 -5.19
CA GLY A 14 -5.96 -2.52 -6.64
C GLY A 14 -6.79 -1.30 -7.08
N GLN A 15 -7.29 -0.49 -6.14
CA GLN A 15 -8.03 0.72 -6.48
C GLN A 15 -7.11 1.74 -7.14
N THR A 16 -7.67 2.71 -7.88
CA THR A 16 -6.89 3.83 -8.41
C THR A 16 -6.19 4.58 -7.28
N GLY A 17 -5.24 5.41 -7.62
CA GLY A 17 -4.49 6.19 -6.62
C GLY A 17 -3.40 5.36 -5.95
N VAL A 18 -3.37 5.37 -4.63
CA VAL A 18 -2.28 4.78 -3.85
C VAL A 18 -2.13 3.27 -4.08
N ASP A 19 -3.24 2.54 -4.11
CA ASP A 19 -3.19 1.08 -4.29
C ASP A 19 -2.44 0.69 -5.56
N ARG A 20 -2.78 1.32 -6.69
CA ARG A 20 -2.10 1.03 -7.96
C ARG A 20 -0.68 1.55 -8.00
N ALA A 21 -0.41 2.69 -7.36
CA ALA A 21 0.96 3.19 -7.25
C ALA A 21 1.86 2.16 -6.57
N ALA A 22 1.35 1.51 -5.52
CA ALA A 22 2.09 0.48 -4.80
C ALA A 22 2.36 -0.75 -5.67
N LEU A 23 1.36 -1.22 -6.39
CA LEU A 23 1.51 -2.37 -7.28
C LEU A 23 2.47 -2.06 -8.43
N ASP A 24 2.34 -0.87 -9.04
CA ASP A 24 3.23 -0.46 -10.11
C ASP A 24 4.68 -0.34 -9.63
N ALA A 25 4.89 0.21 -8.44
CA ALA A 25 6.23 0.30 -7.86
C ALA A 25 6.85 -1.08 -7.65
N ALA A 26 6.06 -2.01 -7.13
CA ALA A 26 6.52 -3.39 -6.91
C ALA A 26 6.85 -4.07 -8.24
N LEU A 27 5.97 -3.97 -9.23
CA LEU A 27 6.19 -4.57 -10.55
C LEU A 27 7.43 -4.01 -11.22
N ALA A 28 7.66 -2.70 -11.12
CA ALA A 28 8.83 -2.06 -11.73
C ALA A 28 10.14 -2.56 -11.14
N LEU A 29 10.15 -2.95 -9.87
CA LEU A 29 11.36 -3.40 -9.17
C LEU A 29 11.45 -4.93 -9.03
N GLY A 30 10.49 -5.67 -9.57
CA GLY A 30 10.47 -7.12 -9.47
C GLY A 30 10.18 -7.61 -8.05
N ILE A 31 9.51 -6.80 -7.22
CA ILE A 31 9.10 -7.19 -5.89
C ILE A 31 7.77 -7.96 -6.00
N PRO A 32 7.67 -9.15 -5.40
CA PRO A 32 6.40 -9.86 -5.39
C PRO A 32 5.27 -8.97 -4.87
N CYS A 33 4.14 -8.98 -5.54
CA CYS A 33 3.00 -8.18 -5.13
C CYS A 33 1.69 -8.92 -5.36
N GLY A 34 0.64 -8.44 -4.72
CA GLY A 34 -0.68 -9.02 -4.82
C GLY A 34 -1.64 -8.31 -3.89
N GLY A 35 -2.49 -9.06 -3.24
CA GLY A 35 -3.49 -8.55 -2.31
C GLY A 35 -4.88 -8.96 -2.74
N TRP A 36 -5.86 -8.46 -2.01
CA TRP A 36 -7.27 -8.76 -2.23
C TRP A 36 -7.99 -7.56 -2.80
N CYS A 37 -8.82 -7.78 -3.80
CA CYS A 37 -9.71 -6.77 -4.36
C CYS A 37 -11.16 -7.23 -4.24
N PRO A 38 -12.14 -6.34 -4.42
CA PRO A 38 -13.54 -6.74 -4.37
C PRO A 38 -13.89 -7.69 -5.51
N LYS A 39 -14.89 -8.54 -5.28
CA LYS A 39 -15.43 -9.43 -6.31
C LYS A 39 -15.80 -8.64 -7.57
N GLY A 40 -15.43 -9.17 -8.73
CA GLY A 40 -15.60 -8.49 -10.00
C GLY A 40 -14.42 -7.60 -10.38
N ARG A 41 -13.35 -7.61 -9.59
CA ARG A 41 -12.16 -6.75 -9.76
C ARG A 41 -12.57 -5.27 -9.86
N LYS A 42 -13.47 -4.89 -8.98
CA LYS A 42 -14.13 -3.59 -9.01
C LYS A 42 -13.23 -2.45 -8.55
N ALA A 43 -13.13 -1.41 -9.37
CA ALA A 43 -12.46 -0.16 -9.03
C ALA A 43 -13.24 1.01 -9.60
N GLU A 44 -12.90 2.25 -9.22
CA GLU A 44 -13.65 3.42 -9.68
C GLU A 44 -13.59 3.64 -11.20
N ASP A 45 -12.53 3.15 -11.85
CA ASP A 45 -12.34 3.29 -13.30
C ASP A 45 -12.80 2.06 -14.08
N GLY A 46 -13.52 1.14 -13.45
CA GLY A 46 -14.01 -0.09 -14.05
C GLY A 46 -13.35 -1.31 -13.44
N ALA A 47 -13.01 -2.30 -14.27
CA ALA A 47 -12.32 -3.49 -13.77
C ALA A 47 -10.82 -3.24 -13.61
N ILE A 48 -10.25 -3.77 -12.54
CA ILE A 48 -8.80 -3.69 -12.31
C ILE A 48 -8.08 -4.46 -13.42
N PRO A 49 -7.12 -3.84 -14.13
CA PRO A 49 -6.40 -4.51 -15.21
C PRO A 49 -5.76 -5.84 -14.77
N GLU A 50 -5.75 -6.81 -15.68
CA GLU A 50 -5.27 -8.15 -15.38
C GLU A 50 -3.78 -8.22 -15.03
N ARG A 51 -3.00 -7.23 -15.43
CA ARG A 51 -1.58 -7.20 -15.10
C ARG A 51 -1.31 -7.08 -13.60
N TYR A 52 -2.32 -6.64 -12.83
CA TYR A 52 -2.22 -6.56 -11.37
C TYR A 52 -2.63 -7.91 -10.77
N PRO A 53 -1.71 -8.60 -10.07
CA PRO A 53 -1.96 -9.96 -9.57
C PRO A 53 -2.72 -9.97 -8.25
N VAL A 54 -3.86 -9.29 -8.21
CA VAL A 54 -4.73 -9.26 -7.02
C VAL A 54 -5.81 -10.34 -7.15
N ALA A 55 -6.21 -10.90 -6.01
CA ALA A 55 -7.24 -11.93 -5.95
C ALA A 55 -8.58 -11.31 -5.51
N GLU A 56 -9.67 -11.85 -6.01
CA GLU A 56 -11.01 -11.37 -5.67
C GLU A 56 -11.50 -11.97 -4.36
N THR A 57 -12.14 -11.13 -3.52
CA THR A 57 -12.86 -11.62 -2.35
C THR A 57 -14.21 -12.19 -2.78
N GLU A 58 -14.89 -12.88 -1.86
CA GLU A 58 -16.22 -13.42 -2.14
C GLU A 58 -17.28 -12.32 -2.24
N SER A 59 -17.06 -11.20 -1.56
CA SER A 59 -17.97 -10.06 -1.54
C SER A 59 -17.48 -8.94 -2.45
N ALA A 60 -18.42 -8.21 -3.06
CA ALA A 60 -18.11 -7.00 -3.79
C ALA A 60 -17.93 -5.80 -2.85
N ALA A 61 -18.18 -5.96 -1.55
CA ALA A 61 -18.00 -4.91 -0.56
C ALA A 61 -16.51 -4.64 -0.29
N TYR A 62 -16.14 -3.37 -0.13
CA TYR A 62 -14.75 -2.99 0.07
C TYR A 62 -14.21 -3.40 1.45
N GLU A 63 -15.07 -3.59 2.43
CA GLU A 63 -14.66 -3.90 3.81
C GLU A 63 -13.92 -5.24 3.92
N GLU A 64 -14.37 -6.25 3.20
CA GLU A 64 -13.75 -7.57 3.26
C GLU A 64 -12.31 -7.54 2.75
N ARG A 65 -12.07 -6.93 1.57
CA ARG A 65 -10.72 -6.86 1.02
C ARG A 65 -9.81 -6.04 1.91
N THR A 66 -10.35 -4.98 2.54
CA THR A 66 -9.57 -4.14 3.45
C THR A 66 -9.08 -4.94 4.66
N ARG A 67 -9.96 -5.71 5.29
CA ARG A 67 -9.59 -6.56 6.43
C ARG A 67 -8.57 -7.62 6.04
N LEU A 68 -8.76 -8.26 4.90
CA LEU A 68 -7.84 -9.30 4.46
C LEU A 68 -6.46 -8.75 4.13
N ASN A 69 -6.38 -7.60 3.49
CA ASN A 69 -5.09 -7.00 3.19
C ASN A 69 -4.33 -6.59 4.45
N VAL A 70 -5.02 -6.02 5.43
CA VAL A 70 -4.40 -5.70 6.72
C VAL A 70 -3.98 -6.98 7.44
N GLY A 71 -4.85 -7.97 7.47
CA GLY A 71 -4.61 -9.22 8.19
C GLY A 71 -3.48 -10.06 7.62
N ASP A 72 -3.29 -10.05 6.31
CA ASP A 72 -2.24 -10.82 5.66
C ASP A 72 -0.87 -10.13 5.70
N ALA A 73 -0.83 -8.87 6.10
CA ALA A 73 0.41 -8.09 6.13
C ALA A 73 1.00 -8.02 7.53
N ASP A 74 2.31 -7.81 7.59
CA ASP A 74 3.02 -7.58 8.86
C ASP A 74 2.84 -6.14 9.32
N ALA A 75 2.64 -5.21 8.39
CA ALA A 75 2.51 -3.79 8.66
C ALA A 75 1.70 -3.12 7.55
N THR A 76 1.11 -1.98 7.87
CA THR A 76 0.34 -1.18 6.91
C THR A 76 0.89 0.23 6.82
N LEU A 77 1.16 0.67 5.60
CA LEU A 77 1.56 2.03 5.28
C LEU A 77 0.39 2.71 4.57
N ILE A 78 -0.11 3.81 5.13
CA ILE A 78 -1.13 4.62 4.49
C ILE A 78 -0.47 5.88 3.94
N LEU A 79 -0.69 6.15 2.66
CA LEU A 79 -0.25 7.37 2.00
C LEU A 79 -1.47 8.23 1.72
N ALA A 80 -1.60 9.33 2.43
CA ALA A 80 -2.78 10.19 2.32
C ALA A 80 -2.47 11.59 2.86
N SER A 81 -3.21 12.58 2.37
CA SER A 81 -3.14 13.94 2.88
C SER A 81 -4.39 14.22 3.71
N GLY A 82 -4.20 14.80 4.89
CA GLY A 82 -5.31 15.19 5.77
C GLY A 82 -6.01 14.01 6.45
N PRO A 83 -7.23 14.25 6.96
CA PRO A 83 -7.98 13.22 7.68
C PRO A 83 -8.30 12.00 6.81
N LEU A 84 -8.35 10.83 7.45
CA LEU A 84 -8.61 9.57 6.75
C LEU A 84 -10.11 9.27 6.72
N TYR A 85 -10.66 9.02 5.54
CA TYR A 85 -12.08 8.75 5.34
C TYR A 85 -12.30 7.43 4.63
N GLY A 86 -13.54 6.93 4.68
CA GLY A 86 -13.97 5.77 3.91
C GLY A 86 -13.07 4.55 4.07
N GLY A 87 -12.68 3.95 2.97
CA GLY A 87 -11.83 2.75 2.99
C GLY A 87 -10.48 2.96 3.63
N THR A 88 -9.89 4.16 3.45
CA THR A 88 -8.60 4.50 4.07
C THR A 88 -8.75 4.58 5.59
N GLY A 89 -9.83 5.20 6.07
CA GLY A 89 -10.13 5.24 7.51
C GLY A 89 -10.36 3.85 8.07
N LEU A 90 -11.09 3.01 7.36
CA LEU A 90 -11.32 1.62 7.78
C LEU A 90 -10.00 0.84 7.85
N THR A 91 -9.09 1.07 6.91
CA THR A 91 -7.77 0.44 6.93
C THR A 91 -7.02 0.77 8.22
N ALA A 92 -7.00 2.04 8.60
CA ALA A 92 -6.34 2.50 9.83
C ALA A 92 -6.97 1.87 11.06
N GLU A 93 -8.30 1.90 11.15
CA GLU A 93 -9.05 1.31 12.27
C GLU A 93 -8.77 -0.19 12.39
N THR A 94 -8.74 -0.89 11.27
CA THR A 94 -8.49 -2.33 11.24
C THR A 94 -7.08 -2.66 11.74
N ALA A 95 -6.08 -1.91 11.27
CA ALA A 95 -4.69 -2.13 11.69
C ALA A 95 -4.54 -1.90 13.19
N GLU A 96 -5.14 -0.84 13.72
CA GLU A 96 -5.11 -0.54 15.15
C GLU A 96 -5.82 -1.63 15.97
N ALA A 97 -7.00 -2.06 15.52
CA ALA A 97 -7.77 -3.09 16.21
C ALA A 97 -7.02 -4.44 16.25
N GLU A 98 -6.26 -4.76 15.22
CA GLU A 98 -5.48 -5.99 15.16
C GLU A 98 -4.09 -5.86 15.80
N GLY A 99 -3.76 -4.67 16.32
CA GLY A 99 -2.47 -4.44 16.96
C GLY A 99 -1.29 -4.53 16.00
N ARG A 100 -1.50 -4.27 14.70
CA ARG A 100 -0.45 -4.33 13.70
C ARG A 100 0.18 -2.97 13.48
N PRO A 101 1.49 -2.90 13.18
CA PRO A 101 2.15 -1.62 12.92
C PRO A 101 1.45 -0.83 11.82
N LEU A 102 1.25 0.46 12.07
CA LEU A 102 0.60 1.37 11.14
C LEU A 102 1.43 2.65 11.06
N LEU A 103 1.73 3.10 9.86
CA LEU A 103 2.37 4.39 9.62
C LEU A 103 1.58 5.14 8.56
N VAL A 104 1.34 6.42 8.81
CA VAL A 104 0.66 7.30 7.85
C VAL A 104 1.64 8.38 7.42
N ALA A 105 1.78 8.60 6.12
CA ALA A 105 2.62 9.64 5.56
C ALA A 105 1.86 10.38 4.46
N ASP A 106 2.07 11.69 4.37
CA ASP A 106 1.47 12.51 3.33
C ASP A 106 2.45 12.66 2.16
N PRO A 107 2.21 11.99 1.03
CA PRO A 107 3.16 12.02 -0.09
C PRO A 107 3.27 13.38 -0.77
N PHE A 108 2.30 14.28 -0.54
CA PHE A 108 2.36 15.64 -1.07
C PHE A 108 3.28 16.56 -0.25
N SER A 109 3.60 16.18 0.98
CA SER A 109 4.41 16.99 1.89
C SER A 109 5.90 16.66 1.84
N ALA A 110 6.33 15.93 0.82
CA ALA A 110 7.72 15.51 0.65
C ALA A 110 8.30 14.88 1.93
N PRO A 111 7.67 13.83 2.48
CA PRO A 111 8.17 13.20 3.70
C PRO A 111 9.52 12.53 3.45
N ASP A 112 10.31 12.36 4.52
CA ASP A 112 11.61 11.73 4.40
C ASP A 112 11.43 10.22 4.16
N PRO A 113 11.86 9.70 3.01
CA PRO A 113 11.71 8.27 2.70
C PRO A 113 12.47 7.37 3.70
N LYS A 114 13.51 7.90 4.34
CA LYS A 114 14.28 7.14 5.35
C LYS A 114 13.40 6.79 6.55
N THR A 115 12.46 7.65 6.93
CA THR A 115 11.53 7.37 8.03
C THR A 115 10.77 6.07 7.78
N VAL A 116 10.26 5.90 6.55
CA VAL A 116 9.53 4.68 6.19
C VAL A 116 10.48 3.48 6.10
N ALA A 117 11.64 3.66 5.48
CA ALA A 117 12.61 2.57 5.34
C ALA A 117 13.05 2.05 6.72
N ASP A 118 13.32 2.94 7.67
CA ASP A 118 13.71 2.57 9.04
C ASP A 118 12.56 1.86 9.77
N TRP A 119 11.33 2.34 9.59
CA TRP A 119 10.14 1.73 10.17
C TRP A 119 9.92 0.30 9.64
N LEU A 120 10.11 0.10 8.34
CA LEU A 120 10.01 -1.24 7.74
C LEU A 120 11.03 -2.21 8.35
N ALA A 121 12.25 -1.74 8.54
CA ALA A 121 13.31 -2.57 9.13
C ALA A 121 13.04 -2.85 10.60
N GLU A 122 12.61 -1.85 11.35
CA GLU A 122 12.29 -1.98 12.78
C GLU A 122 11.22 -3.04 13.03
N HIS A 123 10.17 -3.05 12.21
CA HIS A 123 9.06 -3.99 12.36
C HIS A 123 9.24 -5.27 11.55
N ARG A 124 10.34 -5.42 10.83
CA ARG A 124 10.61 -6.56 9.96
C ARG A 124 9.40 -6.85 9.06
N ALA A 125 8.94 -5.80 8.39
CA ALA A 125 7.74 -5.83 7.57
C ALA A 125 8.00 -6.59 6.25
N ARG A 126 7.92 -7.90 6.31
CA ARG A 126 8.11 -8.76 5.13
C ARG A 126 7.01 -8.56 4.12
N VAL A 127 5.77 -8.54 4.60
CA VAL A 127 4.60 -8.26 3.77
C VAL A 127 4.06 -6.91 4.20
N LEU A 128 4.09 -5.96 3.28
CA LEU A 128 3.62 -4.60 3.52
C LEU A 128 2.30 -4.37 2.78
N ASN A 129 1.28 -3.98 3.52
CA ASN A 129 0.04 -3.49 2.92
C ASN A 129 0.20 -1.99 2.70
N VAL A 130 -0.02 -1.53 1.48
CA VAL A 130 0.00 -0.10 1.14
C VAL A 130 -1.41 0.30 0.74
N ALA A 131 -1.94 1.31 1.38
CA ALA A 131 -3.31 1.78 1.17
C ALA A 131 -3.38 3.30 1.16
N GLY A 132 -4.46 3.83 0.65
CA GLY A 132 -4.70 5.27 0.62
C GLY A 132 -5.86 5.63 -0.27
N PRO A 133 -6.13 6.92 -0.43
CA PRO A 133 -7.25 7.39 -1.23
C PRO A 133 -7.13 6.99 -2.70
N ARG A 134 -8.30 6.89 -3.34
CA ARG A 134 -8.37 6.75 -4.78
C ARG A 134 -8.03 8.07 -5.46
N GLU A 135 -7.69 8.02 -6.73
CA GLU A 135 -7.25 9.20 -7.47
C GLU A 135 -8.32 10.32 -7.49
N SER A 136 -9.61 9.96 -7.59
CA SER A 136 -10.68 10.95 -7.61
C SER A 136 -10.86 11.67 -6.28
N THR A 137 -10.51 11.03 -5.17
CA THR A 137 -10.62 11.61 -3.83
C THR A 137 -9.50 12.60 -3.55
N GLN A 138 -8.28 12.26 -3.95
CA GLN A 138 -7.12 13.15 -3.81
C GLN A 138 -6.36 13.19 -5.14
N PRO A 139 -6.80 14.05 -6.08
CA PRO A 139 -6.16 14.12 -7.40
C PRO A 139 -4.65 14.36 -7.32
N GLY A 140 -3.89 13.57 -8.08
CA GLY A 140 -2.42 13.61 -8.06
C GLY A 140 -1.80 12.64 -7.07
N ILE A 141 -2.60 11.94 -6.25
CA ILE A 141 -2.07 11.04 -5.22
C ILE A 141 -1.32 9.85 -5.83
N TYR A 142 -1.77 9.34 -6.99
CA TYR A 142 -1.07 8.24 -7.65
C TYR A 142 0.40 8.62 -7.90
N ARG A 143 0.63 9.75 -8.55
CA ARG A 143 1.98 10.22 -8.89
C ARG A 143 2.81 10.48 -7.66
N ALA A 144 2.24 11.18 -6.67
CA ALA A 144 2.94 11.49 -5.44
C ALA A 144 3.32 10.21 -4.67
N ALA A 145 2.41 9.26 -4.59
CA ALA A 145 2.66 7.98 -3.93
C ALA A 145 3.71 7.15 -4.68
N ALA A 146 3.60 7.09 -6.02
CA ALA A 146 4.55 6.35 -6.83
C ALA A 146 5.97 6.90 -6.68
N ASP A 147 6.14 8.22 -6.73
CA ASP A 147 7.43 8.87 -6.56
C ASP A 147 8.01 8.63 -5.16
N PHE A 148 7.17 8.74 -4.14
CA PHE A 148 7.60 8.50 -2.76
C PHE A 148 8.01 7.05 -2.53
N LEU A 149 7.18 6.10 -2.98
CA LEU A 149 7.49 4.68 -2.84
C LEU A 149 8.77 4.30 -3.57
N ALA A 150 9.02 4.88 -4.75
CA ALA A 150 10.26 4.64 -5.46
C ALA A 150 11.48 5.06 -4.63
N GLN A 151 11.39 6.19 -3.93
CA GLN A 151 12.46 6.66 -3.05
C GLN A 151 12.66 5.73 -1.85
N VAL A 152 11.56 5.31 -1.21
CA VAL A 152 11.63 4.38 -0.06
C VAL A 152 12.27 3.07 -0.49
N LEU A 153 11.78 2.48 -1.58
CA LEU A 153 12.24 1.18 -2.04
C LEU A 153 13.69 1.21 -2.52
N ALA A 154 14.13 2.34 -3.09
CA ALA A 154 15.53 2.52 -3.45
C ALA A 154 16.44 2.42 -2.22
N LEU A 155 16.01 2.98 -1.09
CA LEU A 155 16.77 2.91 0.16
C LEU A 155 16.85 1.47 0.70
N THR A 156 15.74 0.74 0.64
CA THR A 156 15.67 -0.61 1.21
C THR A 156 16.42 -1.63 0.36
N ARG A 157 16.73 -1.32 -0.90
CA ARG A 157 17.40 -2.24 -1.82
C ARG A 157 18.80 -1.79 -2.22
N ARG A 158 19.29 -0.74 -1.58
CA ARG A 158 20.64 -0.26 -1.83
C ARG A 158 21.65 -1.26 -1.27
N PRO A 159 22.66 -1.69 -2.06
CA PRO A 159 23.72 -2.53 -1.51
C PRO A 159 24.55 -1.73 -0.51
N SER A 160 25.04 -2.39 0.48
CA SER A 160 25.93 -1.77 1.49
C SER A 160 27.36 -1.78 1.06
#